data_d425b00b3e237b7c711667d4d23c8074
#
_entry.id   d425b00b3e237b7c711667d4d23c8074
#
_cell.length_a   1.000
_cell.length_b   1.000
_cell.length_c   1.000
_cell.angle_alpha   90.00
_cell.angle_beta   90.00
_cell.angle_gamma   90.00
#
_symmetry.space_group_name_H-M   'P 1'
#
loop_
_entity.id
_entity.type
_entity.pdbx_description
1 polymer ?
#
loop_
_entity_poly.entity_id
_entity_poly.type
_entity_poly.pdbx_seq_one_letter_code
_entity_poly.pdbx_strand_id
1 'polypeptide(L)'
;MKRLSTLLAMFLFAIVAASAQCSSRNTAFKSGETLMYDLYFNWKFVWVKAGTAYMNITQSTYNGKPAYKTYLITRGSQKADRFFVMRDTLLSYCDLDLVPRYFRKGAYEGSTYRRNEVWYSYSGGESHVKMRYQRNNNAPSIKKLHSHYCAFDMISMLLRARSFDPKDFKVGTRMRFLMADGNSCDWQAIVYRGKKKFKMENSSTTYRCLVFSFMETENGEEKEVV
;
A
#
# COMPACT_ATOMS: atom_id res chain seq x y z
N MET A 1 41.95 -17.16 16.56
CA MET A 1 41.43 -15.84 16.24
C MET A 1 40.83 -15.73 14.83
N LYS A 2 41.50 -16.16 13.74
CA LYS A 2 40.96 -16.09 12.35
C LYS A 2 39.60 -16.82 12.16
N ARG A 3 39.39 -17.97 12.78
CA ARG A 3 38.11 -18.75 12.65
C ARG A 3 36.93 -18.10 13.37
N LEU A 4 37.17 -17.36 14.47
CA LEU A 4 36.13 -16.67 15.21
C LEU A 4 35.67 -15.41 14.48
N SER A 5 36.60 -14.68 13.81
CA SER A 5 36.25 -13.53 12.97
C SER A 5 35.47 -13.92 11.71
N THR A 6 35.73 -15.09 11.14
CA THR A 6 35.00 -15.58 9.96
C THR A 6 33.55 -15.98 10.34
N LEU A 7 33.35 -16.62 11.50
CA LEU A 7 32.02 -16.93 12.01
C LEU A 7 31.22 -15.69 12.37
N LEU A 8 31.84 -14.69 12.97
CA LEU A 8 31.21 -13.41 13.29
C LEU A 8 30.82 -12.62 12.03
N ALA A 9 31.66 -12.65 10.99
CA ALA A 9 31.37 -12.04 9.70
C ALA A 9 30.20 -12.75 8.96
N MET A 10 30.16 -14.10 9.01
CA MET A 10 29.01 -14.85 8.47
C MET A 10 27.70 -14.59 9.22
N PHE A 11 27.75 -14.40 10.54
CA PHE A 11 26.56 -14.08 11.34
C PHE A 11 26.03 -12.67 11.06
N LEU A 12 26.93 -11.71 10.83
CA LEU A 12 26.56 -10.33 10.44
C LEU A 12 25.94 -10.30 9.03
N PHE A 13 26.40 -11.13 8.09
CA PHE A 13 25.81 -11.22 6.75
C PHE A 13 24.41 -11.87 6.76
N ALA A 14 24.13 -12.82 7.66
CA ALA A 14 22.82 -13.45 7.74
C ALA A 14 21.72 -12.50 8.25
N ILE A 15 22.07 -11.48 9.05
CA ILE A 15 21.10 -10.52 9.61
C ILE A 15 20.64 -9.50 8.52
N VAL A 16 21.48 -9.22 7.51
CA VAL A 16 21.13 -8.27 6.43
C VAL A 16 20.21 -8.87 5.38
N ALA A 17 20.20 -10.19 5.21
CA ALA A 17 19.46 -10.87 4.14
C ALA A 17 17.92 -10.83 4.31
N ALA A 18 17.39 -10.76 5.55
CA ALA A 18 15.95 -10.85 5.80
C ALA A 18 15.16 -9.61 5.36
N SER A 19 15.76 -8.42 5.42
CA SER A 19 15.10 -7.19 4.95
C SER A 19 15.29 -6.94 3.44
N ALA A 20 16.33 -7.53 2.83
CA ALA A 20 16.60 -7.39 1.39
C ALA A 20 15.50 -8.01 0.52
N GLN A 21 14.82 -9.04 1.00
CA GLN A 21 13.77 -9.75 0.27
C GLN A 21 12.57 -8.84 -0.05
N CYS A 22 12.22 -7.90 0.84
CA CYS A 22 11.07 -7.01 0.68
C CYS A 22 11.46 -5.62 0.14
N SER A 23 12.75 -5.35 -0.05
CA SER A 23 13.23 -4.04 -0.47
C SER A 23 12.94 -3.75 -1.94
N SER A 24 12.78 -2.48 -2.27
CA SER A 24 12.66 -1.98 -3.62
C SER A 24 13.18 -0.53 -3.67
N ARG A 25 13.92 -0.19 -4.70
CA ARG A 25 14.43 1.18 -4.87
C ARG A 25 13.30 2.12 -5.29
N ASN A 26 13.16 3.24 -4.59
CA ASN A 26 12.29 4.31 -5.04
C ASN A 26 12.89 5.02 -6.26
N THR A 27 12.15 5.04 -7.37
CA THR A 27 12.51 5.72 -8.62
C THR A 27 11.43 6.70 -9.08
N ALA A 28 10.32 6.83 -8.36
CA ALA A 28 9.10 7.45 -8.85
C ALA A 28 8.72 8.75 -8.14
N PHE A 29 9.11 8.94 -6.90
CA PHE A 29 8.64 10.09 -6.11
C PHE A 29 9.75 10.68 -5.24
N LYS A 30 9.54 11.90 -4.78
CA LYS A 30 10.41 12.62 -3.85
C LYS A 30 9.63 13.03 -2.61
N SER A 31 10.36 13.29 -1.51
CA SER A 31 9.76 13.90 -0.32
C SER A 31 9.13 15.25 -0.66
N GLY A 32 7.94 15.50 -0.15
CA GLY A 32 7.13 16.69 -0.42
C GLY A 32 6.13 16.50 -1.57
N GLU A 33 6.15 15.35 -2.25
CA GLU A 33 5.17 15.09 -3.32
C GLU A 33 3.75 15.09 -2.77
N THR A 34 2.88 15.79 -3.48
CA THR A 34 1.45 15.86 -3.20
C THR A 34 0.66 15.50 -4.47
N LEU A 35 -0.31 14.61 -4.31
CA LEU A 35 -1.21 14.17 -5.37
C LEU A 35 -2.66 14.45 -4.93
N MET A 36 -3.45 14.98 -5.84
CA MET A 36 -4.88 15.21 -5.64
C MET A 36 -5.65 14.44 -6.68
N TYR A 37 -6.74 13.81 -6.25
CA TYR A 37 -7.59 13.00 -7.10
C TYR A 37 -9.04 13.41 -6.92
N ASP A 38 -9.79 13.43 -8.01
CA ASP A 38 -11.23 13.42 -7.97
C ASP A 38 -11.73 11.99 -7.93
N LEU A 39 -12.64 11.70 -7.01
CA LEU A 39 -13.25 10.39 -6.86
C LEU A 39 -14.60 10.37 -7.56
N TYR A 40 -14.77 9.40 -8.45
CA TYR A 40 -16.02 9.20 -9.17
C TYR A 40 -16.63 7.86 -8.79
N PHE A 41 -17.94 7.85 -8.71
CA PHE A 41 -18.74 6.65 -8.52
C PHE A 41 -19.57 6.39 -9.78
N ASN A 42 -19.54 5.15 -10.27
CA ASN A 42 -20.36 4.75 -11.40
C ASN A 42 -21.71 4.24 -10.90
N TRP A 43 -22.76 4.96 -11.22
CA TRP A 43 -24.13 4.51 -10.96
C TRP A 43 -24.90 4.38 -12.28
N LYS A 44 -25.28 3.16 -12.62
CA LYS A 44 -26.10 2.88 -13.81
C LYS A 44 -25.58 3.61 -15.08
N PHE A 45 -24.29 3.44 -15.39
CA PHE A 45 -23.61 4.04 -16.55
C PHE A 45 -23.32 5.56 -16.47
N VAL A 46 -23.62 6.21 -15.36
CA VAL A 46 -23.26 7.63 -15.15
C VAL A 46 -22.13 7.73 -14.11
N TRP A 47 -21.06 8.41 -14.47
CA TRP A 47 -19.99 8.74 -13.54
C TRP A 47 -20.33 10.02 -12.76
N VAL A 48 -20.51 9.88 -11.48
CA VAL A 48 -20.82 11.00 -10.58
C VAL A 48 -19.62 11.30 -9.69
N LYS A 49 -19.18 12.55 -9.65
CA LYS A 49 -18.12 12.97 -8.73
C LYS A 49 -18.60 12.79 -7.29
N ALA A 50 -18.01 11.82 -6.60
CA ALA A 50 -18.37 11.43 -5.25
C ALA A 50 -17.56 12.14 -4.17
N GLY A 51 -16.34 12.59 -4.50
CA GLY A 51 -15.46 13.21 -3.52
C GLY A 51 -14.09 13.54 -4.08
N THR A 52 -13.14 13.71 -3.17
CA THR A 52 -11.74 13.97 -3.46
C THR A 52 -10.83 13.10 -2.61
N ALA A 53 -9.63 12.81 -3.12
CA ALA A 53 -8.56 12.21 -2.34
C ALA A 53 -7.30 13.09 -2.41
N TYR A 54 -6.60 13.15 -1.30
CA TYR A 54 -5.34 13.88 -1.15
C TYR A 54 -4.29 12.91 -0.62
N MET A 55 -3.17 12.77 -1.34
CA MET A 55 -2.03 11.95 -0.95
C MET A 55 -0.80 12.84 -0.80
N ASN A 56 -0.08 12.67 0.30
CA ASN A 56 1.18 13.36 0.53
C ASN A 56 2.24 12.36 1.00
N ILE A 57 3.46 12.50 0.47
CA ILE A 57 4.61 11.65 0.77
C ILE A 57 5.73 12.55 1.31
N THR A 58 6.20 12.27 2.53
CA THR A 58 7.30 13.01 3.15
C THR A 58 8.33 12.05 3.73
N GLN A 59 9.60 12.47 3.75
CA GLN A 59 10.59 11.83 4.60
C GLN A 59 10.35 12.20 6.06
N SER A 60 10.49 11.21 6.94
CA SER A 60 10.23 11.30 8.36
C SER A 60 11.09 10.24 9.08
N THR A 61 10.79 9.96 10.32
CA THR A 61 11.36 8.84 11.07
C THR A 61 10.26 7.94 11.59
N TYR A 62 10.54 6.64 11.63
CA TYR A 62 9.72 5.64 12.31
C TYR A 62 10.60 4.81 13.24
N ASN A 63 10.30 4.82 14.54
CA ASN A 63 11.12 4.18 15.58
C ASN A 63 12.62 4.57 15.49
N GLY A 64 12.89 5.86 15.28
CA GLY A 64 14.25 6.41 15.20
C GLY A 64 15.00 6.16 13.88
N LYS A 65 14.40 5.47 12.90
CA LYS A 65 15.00 5.19 11.60
C LYS A 65 14.38 6.06 10.50
N PRO A 66 15.17 6.50 9.49
CA PRO A 66 14.62 7.22 8.33
C PRO A 66 13.54 6.40 7.63
N ALA A 67 12.42 7.06 7.28
CA ALA A 67 11.28 6.41 6.65
C ALA A 67 10.53 7.39 5.75
N TYR A 68 9.83 6.89 4.75
CA TYR A 68 8.75 7.63 4.09
C TYR A 68 7.48 7.52 4.94
N LYS A 69 6.84 8.66 5.16
CA LYS A 69 5.53 8.80 5.77
C LYS A 69 4.55 9.24 4.70
N THR A 70 3.52 8.47 4.47
CA THR A 70 2.52 8.73 3.44
C THR A 70 1.14 8.80 4.05
N TYR A 71 0.42 9.88 3.76
CA TYR A 71 -1.00 10.02 4.04
C TYR A 71 -1.81 9.92 2.77
N LEU A 72 -2.95 9.27 2.85
CA LEU A 72 -4.03 9.35 1.88
C LEU A 72 -5.31 9.67 2.64
N ILE A 73 -5.91 10.81 2.33
CA ILE A 73 -7.15 11.29 2.97
C ILE A 73 -8.21 11.34 1.88
N THR A 74 -9.33 10.66 2.09
CA THR A 74 -10.50 10.72 1.21
C THR A 74 -11.66 11.43 1.88
N ARG A 75 -12.40 12.20 1.11
CA ARG A 75 -13.59 12.92 1.58
C ARG A 75 -14.69 12.86 0.53
N GLY A 76 -15.87 12.43 0.94
CA GLY A 76 -17.07 12.57 0.14
C GLY A 76 -17.41 14.04 -0.12
N SER A 77 -18.07 14.30 -1.23
CA SER A 77 -18.66 15.62 -1.51
C SER A 77 -19.91 15.84 -0.65
N GLN A 78 -20.30 17.09 -0.43
CA GLN A 78 -21.53 17.42 0.31
C GLN A 78 -22.79 16.76 -0.28
N LYS A 79 -22.81 16.54 -1.61
CA LYS A 79 -23.93 15.85 -2.28
C LYS A 79 -23.89 14.35 -1.97
N ALA A 80 -22.72 13.73 -2.01
CA ALA A 80 -22.56 12.31 -1.70
C ALA A 80 -22.82 12.02 -0.22
N ASP A 81 -22.42 12.92 0.69
CA ASP A 81 -22.63 12.77 2.13
C ASP A 81 -24.09 12.68 2.57
N ARG A 82 -25.01 13.17 1.74
CA ARG A 82 -26.47 13.02 2.00
C ARG A 82 -26.92 11.58 1.90
N PHE A 83 -26.18 10.75 1.15
CA PHE A 83 -26.49 9.33 0.93
C PHE A 83 -25.54 8.43 1.70
N PHE A 84 -24.24 8.77 1.71
CA PHE A 84 -23.22 7.97 2.34
C PHE A 84 -22.02 8.84 2.73
N VAL A 85 -21.80 8.98 4.02
CA VAL A 85 -20.64 9.72 4.54
C VAL A 85 -19.38 8.88 4.35
N MET A 86 -18.37 9.43 3.66
CA MET A 86 -17.06 8.82 3.49
C MET A 86 -15.97 9.77 3.99
N ARG A 87 -15.24 9.35 5.01
CA ARG A 87 -14.13 10.08 5.63
C ARG A 87 -13.06 9.09 6.02
N ASP A 88 -12.12 8.86 5.14
CA ASP A 88 -11.04 7.92 5.38
C ASP A 88 -9.72 8.64 5.51
N THR A 89 -8.89 8.14 6.40
CA THR A 89 -7.50 8.55 6.55
C THR A 89 -6.63 7.31 6.61
N LEU A 90 -5.74 7.18 5.64
CA LEU A 90 -4.74 6.14 5.60
C LEU A 90 -3.38 6.76 5.91
N LEU A 91 -2.59 6.06 6.70
CA LEU A 91 -1.23 6.42 7.05
C LEU A 91 -0.35 5.20 6.87
N SER A 92 0.75 5.33 6.14
CA SER A 92 1.75 4.27 6.00
C SER A 92 3.14 4.82 6.28
N TYR A 93 3.96 4.00 6.94
CA TYR A 93 5.40 4.18 7.05
C TYR A 93 6.10 3.03 6.37
N CYS A 94 7.04 3.34 5.49
CA CYS A 94 7.98 2.37 4.93
C CYS A 94 9.41 2.92 5.01
N ASP A 95 10.39 2.02 5.07
CA ASP A 95 11.79 2.43 4.98
C ASP A 95 12.07 3.13 3.65
N LEU A 96 13.26 3.73 3.52
CA LEU A 96 13.67 4.36 2.26
C LEU A 96 13.75 3.37 1.09
N ASP A 97 13.89 2.07 1.39
CA ASP A 97 13.84 0.96 0.43
C ASP A 97 12.42 0.38 0.26
N LEU A 98 11.39 1.15 0.59
CA LEU A 98 9.98 0.81 0.46
C LEU A 98 9.56 -0.47 1.20
N VAL A 99 10.26 -0.86 2.27
CA VAL A 99 9.89 -1.96 3.15
C VAL A 99 8.84 -1.47 4.15
N PRO A 100 7.64 -2.06 4.21
CA PRO A 100 6.58 -1.62 5.11
C PRO A 100 6.98 -1.73 6.58
N ARG A 101 6.56 -0.77 7.41
CA ARG A 101 6.80 -0.75 8.86
C ARG A 101 5.53 -0.61 9.66
N TYR A 102 4.62 0.25 9.21
CA TYR A 102 3.36 0.50 9.88
C TYR A 102 2.32 1.00 8.91
N PHE A 103 1.09 0.54 9.08
CA PHE A 103 -0.08 1.03 8.38
C PHE A 103 -1.24 1.27 9.35
N ARG A 104 -2.03 2.30 9.06
CA ARG A 104 -3.29 2.56 9.74
C ARG A 104 -4.32 3.11 8.75
N LYS A 105 -5.51 2.53 8.76
CA LYS A 105 -6.71 3.09 8.15
C LYS A 105 -7.69 3.46 9.26
N GLY A 106 -8.16 4.70 9.29
CA GLY A 106 -9.33 5.15 10.05
C GLY A 106 -10.39 5.54 9.05
N ALA A 107 -11.54 4.90 9.06
CA ALA A 107 -12.59 5.08 8.08
C ALA A 107 -13.94 5.33 8.73
N TYR A 108 -14.59 6.43 8.36
CA TYR A 108 -16.02 6.64 8.59
C TYR A 108 -16.76 6.29 7.31
N GLU A 109 -17.57 5.23 7.38
CA GLU A 109 -18.41 4.72 6.31
C GLU A 109 -19.86 4.68 6.80
N GLY A 110 -20.64 5.66 6.39
CA GLY A 110 -21.98 5.91 6.96
C GLY A 110 -21.89 6.27 8.45
N SER A 111 -22.50 5.46 9.32
CA SER A 111 -22.47 5.61 10.79
C SER A 111 -21.39 4.76 11.48
N THR A 112 -20.62 4.01 10.73
CA THR A 112 -19.62 3.07 11.27
C THR A 112 -18.23 3.67 11.16
N TYR A 113 -17.48 3.69 12.28
CA TYR A 113 -16.06 3.94 12.30
C TYR A 113 -15.28 2.63 12.37
N ARG A 114 -14.29 2.48 11.50
CA ARG A 114 -13.35 1.34 11.51
C ARG A 114 -11.95 1.86 11.69
N ARG A 115 -11.18 1.18 12.54
CA ARG A 115 -9.75 1.40 12.72
C ARG A 115 -9.01 0.10 12.47
N ASN A 116 -8.17 0.12 11.45
CA ASN A 116 -7.32 -0.98 11.05
C ASN A 116 -5.87 -0.55 11.24
N GLU A 117 -5.05 -1.41 11.85
CA GLU A 117 -3.62 -1.15 12.05
C GLU A 117 -2.81 -2.40 11.71
N VAL A 118 -1.65 -2.20 11.11
CA VAL A 118 -0.70 -3.27 10.78
C VAL A 118 0.70 -2.84 11.18
N TRP A 119 1.40 -3.70 11.90
CA TRP A 119 2.81 -3.55 12.22
C TRP A 119 3.59 -4.66 11.54
N TYR A 120 4.70 -4.28 10.92
CA TYR A 120 5.58 -5.20 10.20
C TYR A 120 6.94 -5.26 10.89
N SER A 121 7.46 -6.46 11.07
CA SER A 121 8.83 -6.72 11.47
C SER A 121 9.40 -7.88 10.66
N TYR A 122 10.72 -7.97 10.61
CA TYR A 122 11.41 -8.92 9.74
C TYR A 122 12.55 -9.55 10.52
N SER A 123 12.57 -10.87 10.58
CA SER A 123 13.62 -11.66 11.24
C SER A 123 13.63 -13.08 10.69
N GLY A 124 14.80 -13.71 10.65
CA GLY A 124 14.95 -15.11 10.23
C GLY A 124 14.49 -15.41 8.79
N GLY A 125 14.52 -14.41 7.88
CA GLY A 125 14.03 -14.56 6.50
C GLY A 125 12.50 -14.52 6.38
N GLU A 126 11.79 -14.13 7.45
CA GLU A 126 10.33 -14.05 7.48
C GLU A 126 9.85 -12.63 7.74
N SER A 127 8.67 -12.33 7.21
CA SER A 127 7.85 -11.17 7.61
C SER A 127 6.90 -11.58 8.73
N HIS A 128 6.89 -10.81 9.80
CA HIS A 128 5.98 -10.96 10.92
C HIS A 128 5.00 -9.80 10.90
N VAL A 129 3.73 -10.12 10.71
CA VAL A 129 2.65 -9.14 10.55
C VAL A 129 1.72 -9.23 11.76
N LYS A 130 1.59 -8.13 12.50
CA LYS A 130 0.59 -7.98 13.56
C LYS A 130 -0.50 -7.06 13.07
N MET A 131 -1.73 -7.51 13.11
CA MET A 131 -2.91 -6.79 12.66
C MET A 131 -3.85 -6.49 13.82
N ARG A 132 -4.45 -5.32 13.81
CA ARG A 132 -5.49 -4.90 14.75
C ARG A 132 -6.67 -4.32 13.98
N TYR A 133 -7.84 -4.83 14.25
CA TYR A 133 -9.10 -4.33 13.72
C TYR A 133 -10.03 -3.92 14.85
N GLN A 134 -10.66 -2.76 14.72
CA GLN A 134 -11.66 -2.27 15.66
C GLN A 134 -12.80 -1.61 14.90
N ARG A 135 -14.05 -1.95 15.26
CA ARG A 135 -15.27 -1.34 14.74
C ARG A 135 -15.97 -0.58 15.87
N ASN A 136 -16.17 0.72 15.67
CA ASN A 136 -16.72 1.62 16.67
C ASN A 136 -15.99 1.48 18.02
N ASN A 137 -16.72 1.37 19.12
CA ASN A 137 -16.18 1.19 20.47
C ASN A 137 -16.04 -0.30 20.88
N ASN A 138 -16.19 -1.24 19.95
CA ASN A 138 -16.03 -2.66 20.26
C ASN A 138 -14.60 -2.99 20.65
N ALA A 139 -14.42 -4.08 21.39
CA ALA A 139 -13.10 -4.60 21.67
C ALA A 139 -12.34 -4.91 20.37
N PRO A 140 -11.06 -4.54 20.26
CA PRO A 140 -10.29 -4.82 19.07
C PRO A 140 -9.97 -6.30 18.93
N SER A 141 -10.01 -6.81 17.69
CA SER A 141 -9.43 -8.10 17.36
C SER A 141 -7.95 -7.95 16.99
N ILE A 142 -7.12 -8.90 17.40
CA ILE A 142 -5.69 -8.95 17.12
C ILE A 142 -5.39 -10.26 16.39
N LYS A 143 -4.73 -10.16 15.24
CA LYS A 143 -4.23 -11.32 14.49
C LYS A 143 -2.75 -11.18 14.25
N LYS A 144 -2.04 -12.30 14.14
CA LYS A 144 -0.62 -12.34 13.78
C LYS A 144 -0.42 -13.35 12.66
N LEU A 145 0.47 -13.02 11.74
CA LEU A 145 0.87 -13.88 10.63
C LEU A 145 2.39 -13.88 10.53
N HIS A 146 2.96 -15.02 10.18
CA HIS A 146 4.35 -15.21 9.80
C HIS A 146 4.39 -15.74 8.38
N SER A 147 5.27 -15.23 7.56
CA SER A 147 5.37 -15.62 6.14
C SER A 147 6.77 -15.41 5.61
N HIS A 148 7.22 -16.35 4.76
CA HIS A 148 8.42 -16.16 3.94
C HIS A 148 8.21 -15.17 2.79
N TYR A 149 6.96 -14.76 2.55
CA TYR A 149 6.62 -13.75 1.54
C TYR A 149 6.46 -12.38 2.17
N CYS A 150 6.75 -11.35 1.38
CA CYS A 150 6.55 -9.97 1.82
C CYS A 150 5.07 -9.63 1.87
N ALA A 151 4.64 -9.06 2.99
CA ALA A 151 3.32 -8.48 3.13
C ALA A 151 3.41 -6.96 3.02
N PHE A 152 2.43 -6.38 2.35
CA PHE A 152 2.29 -4.95 2.11
C PHE A 152 0.93 -4.45 2.58
N ASP A 153 0.80 -3.19 2.89
CA ASP A 153 -0.47 -2.48 2.89
C ASP A 153 -0.71 -1.84 1.52
N MET A 154 -1.92 -1.34 1.31
CA MET A 154 -2.31 -0.74 0.03
C MET A 154 -1.47 0.48 -0.35
N ILE A 155 -1.00 1.27 0.63
CA ILE A 155 -0.16 2.45 0.36
C ILE A 155 1.27 2.04 0.03
N SER A 156 1.87 1.15 0.82
CA SER A 156 3.24 0.68 0.57
C SER A 156 3.34 -0.07 -0.76
N MET A 157 2.31 -0.84 -1.14
CA MET A 157 2.25 -1.48 -2.44
C MET A 157 2.08 -0.48 -3.59
N LEU A 158 1.27 0.57 -3.40
CA LEU A 158 1.13 1.65 -4.37
C LEU A 158 2.47 2.38 -4.60
N LEU A 159 3.20 2.71 -3.54
CA LEU A 159 4.52 3.35 -3.64
C LEU A 159 5.52 2.45 -4.39
N ARG A 160 5.50 1.16 -4.09
CA ARG A 160 6.32 0.16 -4.78
C ARG A 160 5.94 0.02 -6.26
N ALA A 161 4.65 -0.08 -6.58
CA ALA A 161 4.16 -0.20 -7.96
C ALA A 161 4.51 1.02 -8.81
N ARG A 162 4.51 2.21 -8.23
CA ARG A 162 4.96 3.44 -8.92
C ARG A 162 6.43 3.39 -9.33
N SER A 163 7.26 2.62 -8.61
CA SER A 163 8.69 2.47 -8.86
C SER A 163 9.05 1.27 -9.75
N PHE A 164 8.08 0.58 -10.32
CA PHE A 164 8.33 -0.52 -11.25
C PHE A 164 8.95 -0.03 -12.56
N ASP A 165 10.01 -0.71 -13.03
CA ASP A 165 10.56 -0.45 -14.36
C ASP A 165 9.73 -1.24 -15.39
N PRO A 166 9.11 -0.56 -16.37
CA PRO A 166 8.32 -1.23 -17.41
C PRO A 166 9.13 -2.15 -18.32
N LYS A 167 10.47 -2.10 -18.26
CA LYS A 167 11.34 -3.03 -19.00
C LYS A 167 11.31 -4.43 -18.40
N ASP A 168 11.00 -4.55 -17.12
CA ASP A 168 10.97 -5.83 -16.40
C ASP A 168 9.69 -6.62 -16.66
N PHE A 169 8.70 -6.02 -17.36
CA PHE A 169 7.38 -6.61 -17.49
C PHE A 169 6.91 -6.69 -18.94
N LYS A 170 6.39 -7.86 -19.31
CA LYS A 170 5.54 -8.02 -20.52
C LYS A 170 4.08 -7.72 -20.14
N VAL A 171 3.29 -7.28 -21.12
CA VAL A 171 1.83 -7.13 -20.92
C VAL A 171 1.26 -8.49 -20.50
N GLY A 172 0.44 -8.50 -19.47
CA GLY A 172 -0.06 -9.72 -18.84
C GLY A 172 0.80 -10.24 -17.68
N THR A 173 2.02 -9.68 -17.45
CA THR A 173 2.82 -10.05 -16.27
C THR A 173 2.03 -9.82 -15.00
N ARG A 174 1.93 -10.87 -14.19
CA ARG A 174 1.19 -10.89 -12.93
C ARG A 174 2.16 -10.90 -11.75
N MET A 175 1.97 -9.99 -10.83
CA MET A 175 2.75 -9.87 -9.59
C MET A 175 1.82 -10.16 -8.42
N ARG A 176 2.07 -11.27 -7.71
CA ARG A 176 1.33 -11.66 -6.50
C ARG A 176 2.05 -11.16 -5.26
N PHE A 177 1.29 -10.76 -4.27
CA PHE A 177 1.79 -10.30 -2.96
C PHE A 177 0.75 -10.52 -1.87
N LEU A 178 1.20 -10.60 -0.62
CA LEU A 178 0.31 -10.59 0.53
C LEU A 178 -0.08 -9.14 0.84
N MET A 179 -1.39 -8.88 0.97
CA MET A 179 -1.91 -7.59 1.41
C MET A 179 -2.52 -7.72 2.79
N ALA A 180 -1.97 -6.97 3.75
CA ALA A 180 -2.48 -6.86 5.11
C ALA A 180 -3.28 -5.55 5.24
N ASP A 181 -4.55 -5.65 5.58
CA ASP A 181 -5.45 -4.50 5.73
C ASP A 181 -5.75 -4.14 7.20
N GLY A 182 -5.24 -4.95 8.16
CA GLY A 182 -5.49 -4.84 9.59
C GLY A 182 -6.55 -5.79 10.13
N ASN A 183 -7.41 -6.34 9.27
CA ASN A 183 -8.39 -7.38 9.59
C ASN A 183 -7.97 -8.75 9.03
N SER A 184 -7.40 -8.76 7.84
CA SER A 184 -6.91 -9.95 7.15
C SER A 184 -5.57 -9.69 6.47
N CYS A 185 -4.94 -10.78 6.03
CA CYS A 185 -3.74 -10.75 5.20
C CYS A 185 -3.87 -11.83 4.13
N ASP A 186 -4.23 -11.42 2.92
CA ASP A 186 -4.63 -12.29 1.84
C ASP A 186 -3.79 -12.08 0.58
N TRP A 187 -3.72 -13.10 -0.27
CA TRP A 187 -3.06 -13.00 -1.56
C TRP A 187 -3.84 -12.07 -2.49
N GLN A 188 -3.15 -11.10 -3.03
CA GLN A 188 -3.63 -10.20 -4.05
C GLN A 188 -2.68 -10.20 -5.24
N ALA A 189 -3.12 -9.65 -6.36
CA ALA A 189 -2.27 -9.51 -7.53
C ALA A 189 -2.51 -8.18 -8.25
N ILE A 190 -1.45 -7.70 -8.90
CA ILE A 190 -1.56 -6.67 -9.94
C ILE A 190 -1.08 -7.26 -11.26
N VAL A 191 -1.76 -6.87 -12.35
CA VAL A 191 -1.44 -7.32 -13.71
C VAL A 191 -1.04 -6.12 -14.55
N TYR A 192 0.15 -6.18 -15.15
CA TYR A 192 0.61 -5.11 -16.04
C TYR A 192 -0.16 -5.15 -17.37
N ARG A 193 -0.81 -4.04 -17.73
CA ARG A 193 -1.63 -3.89 -18.93
C ARG A 193 -0.96 -3.05 -20.03
N GLY A 194 0.30 -2.66 -19.81
CA GLY A 194 1.03 -1.87 -20.79
C GLY A 194 1.08 -0.38 -20.47
N LYS A 195 1.27 0.43 -21.50
CA LYS A 195 1.40 1.89 -21.40
C LYS A 195 0.25 2.57 -22.13
N LYS A 196 -0.34 3.61 -21.51
CA LYS A 196 -1.35 4.46 -22.16
C LYS A 196 -1.00 5.93 -21.96
N LYS A 197 -1.41 6.77 -22.92
CA LYS A 197 -1.41 8.23 -22.75
C LYS A 197 -2.65 8.60 -21.93
N PHE A 198 -2.46 9.37 -20.90
CA PHE A 198 -3.52 9.89 -20.04
C PHE A 198 -3.45 11.42 -20.05
N LYS A 199 -4.53 12.06 -20.46
CA LYS A 199 -4.69 13.52 -20.42
C LYS A 199 -5.37 13.89 -19.11
N MET A 200 -4.77 14.80 -18.34
CA MET A 200 -5.41 15.32 -17.13
C MET A 200 -6.64 16.15 -17.50
N GLU A 201 -7.71 15.98 -16.73
CA GLU A 201 -8.88 16.86 -16.82
C GLU A 201 -8.47 18.31 -16.52
N ASN A 202 -9.08 19.24 -17.27
CA ASN A 202 -8.83 20.69 -17.14
C ASN A 202 -7.36 21.10 -17.35
N SER A 203 -6.58 20.31 -18.08
CA SER A 203 -5.18 20.58 -18.41
C SER A 203 -4.86 20.20 -19.85
N SER A 204 -3.87 20.90 -20.44
CA SER A 204 -3.27 20.50 -21.72
C SER A 204 -2.24 19.36 -21.56
N THR A 205 -1.88 19.02 -20.32
CA THR A 205 -0.80 18.07 -20.02
C THR A 205 -1.27 16.63 -20.25
N THR A 206 -0.45 15.87 -20.97
CA THR A 206 -0.66 14.45 -21.25
C THR A 206 0.52 13.67 -20.69
N TYR A 207 0.26 12.67 -19.87
CA TYR A 207 1.26 11.77 -19.31
C TYR A 207 1.23 10.42 -19.99
N ARG A 208 2.38 9.78 -20.12
CA ARG A 208 2.49 8.36 -20.49
C ARG A 208 2.53 7.54 -19.22
N CYS A 209 1.43 6.88 -18.92
CA CYS A 209 1.26 6.10 -17.70
C CYS A 209 1.46 4.62 -17.93
N LEU A 210 1.99 3.93 -16.91
CA LEU A 210 1.89 2.48 -16.78
C LEU A 210 0.48 2.13 -16.30
N VAL A 211 -0.12 1.10 -16.89
CA VAL A 211 -1.45 0.63 -16.54
C VAL A 211 -1.35 -0.70 -15.85
N PHE A 212 -1.93 -0.80 -14.67
CA PHE A 212 -2.05 -2.02 -13.89
C PHE A 212 -3.51 -2.27 -13.55
N SER A 213 -3.93 -3.52 -13.60
CA SER A 213 -5.20 -3.96 -13.02
C SER A 213 -4.93 -4.54 -11.63
N PHE A 214 -5.79 -4.23 -10.69
CA PHE A 214 -5.80 -4.87 -9.38
C PHE A 214 -6.75 -6.05 -9.41
N MET A 215 -6.28 -7.21 -8.92
CA MET A 215 -7.03 -8.45 -8.89
C MET A 215 -7.29 -8.84 -7.45
N GLU A 216 -8.55 -8.86 -7.05
CA GLU A 216 -8.98 -9.39 -5.76
C GLU A 216 -9.38 -10.84 -5.87
N THR A 217 -9.08 -11.63 -4.83
CA THR A 217 -9.56 -13.00 -4.71
C THR A 217 -10.76 -12.99 -3.76
N GLU A 218 -11.95 -13.26 -4.28
CA GLU A 218 -13.18 -13.38 -3.51
C GLU A 218 -13.77 -14.77 -3.71
N ASN A 219 -13.99 -15.52 -2.61
CA ASN A 219 -14.51 -16.90 -2.61
C ASN A 219 -13.72 -17.87 -3.51
N GLY A 220 -12.40 -17.68 -3.64
CA GLY A 220 -11.53 -18.49 -4.50
C GLY A 220 -11.53 -18.10 -5.97
N GLU A 221 -12.35 -17.14 -6.38
CA GLU A 221 -12.35 -16.56 -7.72
C GLU A 221 -11.64 -15.21 -7.75
N GLU A 222 -10.89 -14.97 -8.82
CA GLU A 222 -10.24 -13.69 -9.02
C GLU A 222 -11.12 -12.76 -9.85
N LYS A 223 -11.31 -11.55 -9.33
CA LYS A 223 -12.03 -10.46 -10.02
C LYS A 223 -11.09 -9.30 -10.27
N GLU A 224 -11.16 -8.74 -11.45
CA GLU A 224 -10.50 -7.47 -11.77
C GLU A 224 -11.32 -6.33 -11.16
N VAL A 225 -10.71 -5.57 -10.26
CA VAL A 225 -11.39 -4.50 -9.52
C VAL A 225 -11.19 -3.15 -10.18
N VAL A 226 -10.26 -3.04 -11.12
CA VAL A 226 -10.06 -1.92 -12.11
C VAL A 226 -8.70 -2.04 -12.79
#